data_5a769a9511537dab5fac44d935e19493
#
_entry.id   5a769a9511537dab5fac44d935e19493
#
_cell.length_a   1.000
_cell.length_b   1.000
_cell.length_c   1.000
_cell.angle_alpha   90.00
_cell.angle_beta   90.00
_cell.angle_gamma   90.00
#
_symmetry.space_group_name_H-M   'P 1'
#
loop_
_entity.id
_entity.type
_entity.pdbx_description
1 polymer ?
#
loop_
_entity_poly.entity_id
_entity_poly.type
_entity_poly.pdbx_seq_one_letter_code
_entity_poly.pdbx_strand_id
1 'polypeptide(L)'
;MGRLLVTGLAALLAATACSKPTPDPASATTRPTYDRTTGKLAQLTYDRNGNGVVDTWTEMDGARPLRSRMDTDEDGKVDRWEYYDAAGQTLKVGFSRKGDGKPDAWAFAASDGTVDHVDVSSIGDEKTIDRREFYTGGQLARVEEDTNADGRVNVWEVYEGGVLQTTMFDEDGDGRADRRLTYRGGALVLIESTPDAAGAFTRRVVVK
;
A
#
# COMPACT_ATOMS: atom_id res chain seq x y z
N MET A 1 -16.88 -8.00 19.34
CA MET A 1 -16.04 -6.99 18.70
C MET A 1 -15.08 -7.75 17.81
N GLY A 2 -15.41 -7.86 16.50
CA GLY A 2 -14.64 -8.64 15.54
C GLY A 2 -13.50 -7.81 15.00
N ARG A 3 -12.26 -8.19 15.29
CA ARG A 3 -11.09 -7.71 14.57
C ARG A 3 -11.15 -8.26 13.15
N LEU A 4 -11.30 -7.38 12.16
CA LEU A 4 -11.00 -7.74 10.78
C LEU A 4 -9.51 -8.07 10.71
N LEU A 5 -9.20 -9.33 10.46
CA LEU A 5 -7.90 -9.76 9.98
C LEU A 5 -7.71 -9.16 8.59
N VAL A 6 -6.94 -8.09 8.52
CA VAL A 6 -6.44 -7.56 7.25
C VAL A 6 -5.32 -8.48 6.81
N THR A 7 -5.68 -9.55 6.14
CA THR A 7 -4.73 -10.43 5.45
C THR A 7 -4.13 -9.68 4.26
N GLY A 8 -2.87 -9.48 4.34
CA GLY A 8 -1.83 -9.21 3.39
C GLY A 8 -2.14 -8.69 1.99
N LEU A 9 -1.68 -7.47 1.74
CA LEU A 9 -1.51 -6.86 0.41
C LEU A 9 -0.38 -7.53 -0.42
N ALA A 10 0.30 -8.55 0.13
CA ALA A 10 1.37 -9.29 -0.54
C ALA A 10 0.93 -10.02 -1.83
N ALA A 11 -0.36 -10.17 -2.06
CA ALA A 11 -0.89 -10.85 -3.26
C ALA A 11 -0.96 -9.95 -4.50
N LEU A 12 -0.62 -8.67 -4.43
CA LEU A 12 -0.86 -7.72 -5.54
C LEU A 12 0.28 -7.63 -6.55
N LEU A 13 1.45 -8.19 -6.28
CA LEU A 13 2.54 -8.26 -7.27
C LEU A 13 2.76 -9.67 -7.83
N ALA A 14 2.27 -10.72 -7.16
CA ALA A 14 2.16 -12.03 -7.77
C ALA A 14 0.79 -12.14 -8.45
N ALA A 15 0.60 -11.47 -9.57
CA ALA A 15 -0.52 -11.68 -10.48
C ALA A 15 -0.39 -13.07 -11.13
N THR A 16 -0.64 -14.13 -10.38
CA THR A 16 -1.02 -15.41 -10.98
C THR A 16 -2.52 -15.41 -11.21
N ALA A 17 -2.87 -14.98 -12.41
CA ALA A 17 -3.87 -15.57 -13.28
C ALA A 17 -5.18 -16.06 -12.63
N CYS A 18 -6.12 -15.15 -12.45
CA CYS A 18 -7.43 -15.46 -13.03
C CYS A 18 -7.35 -15.02 -14.50
N SER A 19 -7.20 -15.95 -15.41
CA SER A 19 -7.21 -15.70 -16.84
C SER A 19 -8.62 -15.29 -17.28
N LYS A 20 -8.93 -14.00 -17.13
CA LYS A 20 -9.90 -13.39 -18.05
C LYS A 20 -9.28 -13.52 -19.45
N PRO A 21 -10.07 -13.83 -20.49
CA PRO A 21 -9.54 -13.88 -21.85
C PRO A 21 -8.79 -12.57 -22.10
N THR A 22 -7.54 -12.67 -22.55
CA THR A 22 -6.74 -11.53 -22.95
C THR A 22 -7.52 -10.82 -24.04
N PRO A 23 -7.89 -9.53 -23.90
CA PRO A 23 -8.57 -8.81 -24.96
C PRO A 23 -7.75 -8.90 -26.25
N ASP A 24 -8.42 -9.07 -27.40
CA ASP A 24 -7.77 -9.01 -28.70
C ASP A 24 -7.02 -7.66 -28.79
N PRO A 25 -5.70 -7.64 -29.05
CA PRO A 25 -4.94 -6.39 -29.20
C PRO A 25 -5.54 -5.44 -30.26
N ALA A 26 -6.32 -5.97 -31.22
CA ALA A 26 -7.05 -5.19 -32.22
C ALA A 26 -8.24 -4.42 -31.63
N SER A 27 -8.74 -4.78 -30.45
CA SER A 27 -9.86 -4.07 -29.79
C SER A 27 -9.41 -2.94 -28.85
N ALA A 28 -8.16 -2.94 -28.44
CA ALA A 28 -7.61 -1.91 -27.57
C ALA A 28 -7.41 -0.59 -28.32
N THR A 29 -7.94 0.51 -27.79
CA THR A 29 -7.89 1.82 -28.44
C THR A 29 -7.07 2.82 -27.61
N THR A 30 -5.91 3.20 -28.13
CA THR A 30 -5.11 4.30 -27.58
C THR A 30 -5.38 5.58 -28.35
N ARG A 31 -5.69 6.68 -27.65
CA ARG A 31 -5.95 7.99 -28.25
C ARG A 31 -5.00 9.04 -27.66
N PRO A 32 -4.16 9.70 -28.50
CA PRO A 32 -3.29 10.78 -28.06
C PRO A 32 -4.03 12.12 -28.04
N THR A 33 -3.68 12.97 -27.07
CA THR A 33 -4.05 14.37 -27.01
C THR A 33 -2.79 15.22 -26.91
N TYR A 34 -2.72 16.27 -27.72
CA TYR A 34 -1.55 17.15 -27.80
C TYR A 34 -1.86 18.51 -27.18
N ASP A 35 -0.89 19.10 -26.51
CA ASP A 35 -0.94 20.49 -26.06
C ASP A 35 -0.96 21.42 -27.25
N ARG A 36 -1.94 22.31 -27.31
CA ARG A 36 -2.17 23.20 -28.47
C ARG A 36 -1.08 24.28 -28.61
N THR A 37 -0.40 24.63 -27.54
CA THR A 37 0.60 25.71 -27.54
C THR A 37 1.97 25.18 -27.92
N THR A 38 2.33 24.01 -27.37
CA THR A 38 3.68 23.44 -27.52
C THR A 38 3.76 22.36 -28.59
N GLY A 39 2.64 21.78 -29.01
CA GLY A 39 2.56 20.63 -29.90
C GLY A 39 3.02 19.31 -29.27
N LYS A 40 3.37 19.31 -27.99
CA LYS A 40 3.80 18.10 -27.30
C LYS A 40 2.62 17.19 -26.99
N LEU A 41 2.87 15.88 -26.94
CA LEU A 41 1.92 14.91 -26.39
C LEU A 41 1.66 15.25 -24.91
N ALA A 42 0.39 15.50 -24.57
CA ALA A 42 -0.01 15.90 -23.23
C ALA A 42 -0.76 14.77 -22.49
N GLN A 43 -1.46 13.91 -23.22
CA GLN A 43 -2.18 12.79 -22.62
C GLN A 43 -2.31 11.63 -23.59
N LEU A 44 -2.27 10.42 -23.07
CA LEU A 44 -2.77 9.20 -23.71
C LEU A 44 -3.97 8.70 -22.93
N THR A 45 -5.03 8.33 -23.66
CA THR A 45 -6.13 7.55 -23.08
C THR A 45 -6.17 6.18 -23.72
N TYR A 46 -6.57 5.19 -22.93
CA TYR A 46 -6.59 3.80 -23.36
C TYR A 46 -7.87 3.12 -22.86
N ASP A 47 -8.50 2.37 -23.75
CA ASP A 47 -9.63 1.48 -23.50
C ASP A 47 -9.09 0.06 -23.64
N ARG A 48 -8.85 -0.59 -22.49
CA ARG A 48 -8.09 -1.83 -22.38
C ARG A 48 -8.80 -3.03 -23.00
N ASN A 49 -10.13 -3.06 -22.89
CA ASN A 49 -10.95 -4.17 -23.33
C ASN A 49 -11.76 -3.89 -24.61
N GLY A 50 -11.67 -2.64 -25.17
CA GLY A 50 -12.35 -2.25 -26.39
C GLY A 50 -13.86 -2.11 -26.26
N ASN A 51 -14.37 -1.89 -25.02
CA ASN A 51 -15.82 -1.72 -24.77
C ASN A 51 -16.33 -0.30 -25.08
N GLY A 52 -15.44 0.61 -25.48
CA GLY A 52 -15.75 2.00 -25.77
C GLY A 52 -15.63 2.94 -24.58
N VAL A 53 -15.36 2.41 -23.39
CA VAL A 53 -15.11 3.18 -22.16
C VAL A 53 -13.61 3.29 -21.94
N VAL A 54 -13.10 4.50 -21.74
CA VAL A 54 -11.69 4.71 -21.40
C VAL A 54 -11.51 4.36 -19.94
N ASP A 55 -10.57 3.46 -19.67
CA ASP A 55 -10.21 3.00 -18.31
C ASP A 55 -8.84 3.48 -17.85
N THR A 56 -8.01 4.06 -18.74
CA THR A 56 -6.66 4.50 -18.41
C THR A 56 -6.36 5.88 -19.01
N TRP A 57 -5.80 6.77 -18.20
CA TRP A 57 -5.37 8.11 -18.57
C TRP A 57 -3.93 8.33 -18.14
N THR A 58 -3.02 8.54 -19.11
CA THR A 58 -1.61 8.84 -18.81
C THR A 58 -1.31 10.29 -19.19
N GLU A 59 -0.92 11.09 -18.21
CA GLU A 59 -0.41 12.45 -18.41
C GLU A 59 1.02 12.39 -18.92
N MET A 60 1.32 13.18 -19.95
CA MET A 60 2.60 13.15 -20.68
C MET A 60 3.24 14.53 -20.72
N ASP A 61 4.60 14.55 -20.75
CA ASP A 61 5.39 15.70 -21.20
C ASP A 61 6.19 15.26 -22.44
N GLY A 62 5.56 15.34 -23.61
CA GLY A 62 6.11 14.75 -24.82
C GLY A 62 6.18 13.22 -24.73
N ALA A 63 7.38 12.65 -24.86
CA ALA A 63 7.57 11.19 -24.76
C ALA A 63 7.61 10.67 -23.31
N ARG A 64 7.66 11.56 -22.32
CA ARG A 64 7.84 11.18 -20.92
C ARG A 64 6.49 11.06 -20.20
N PRO A 65 6.14 9.91 -19.62
CA PRO A 65 5.00 9.80 -18.75
C PRO A 65 5.25 10.54 -17.43
N LEU A 66 4.22 11.18 -16.90
CA LEU A 66 4.25 11.87 -15.61
C LEU A 66 3.46 11.09 -14.56
N ARG A 67 2.23 10.71 -14.93
CA ARG A 67 1.32 9.97 -14.07
C ARG A 67 0.29 9.23 -14.92
N SER A 68 -0.02 7.99 -14.56
CA SER A 68 -1.20 7.27 -15.05
C SER A 68 -2.27 7.17 -13.98
N ARG A 69 -3.52 7.20 -14.40
CA ARG A 69 -4.72 6.93 -13.59
C ARG A 69 -5.49 5.82 -14.26
N MET A 70 -5.95 4.85 -13.49
CA MET A 70 -6.63 3.66 -13.99
C MET A 70 -7.87 3.38 -13.16
N ASP A 71 -8.95 3.08 -13.86
CA ASP A 71 -10.17 2.47 -13.35
C ASP A 71 -10.10 0.99 -13.74
N THR A 72 -9.62 0.14 -12.83
CA THR A 72 -9.24 -1.24 -13.18
C THR A 72 -10.41 -2.20 -13.12
N ASP A 73 -11.47 -1.85 -12.39
CA ASP A 73 -12.70 -2.64 -12.25
C ASP A 73 -13.89 -2.05 -13.02
N GLU A 74 -13.68 -0.85 -13.65
CA GLU A 74 -14.66 -0.15 -14.49
C GLU A 74 -15.95 0.26 -13.74
N ASP A 75 -15.81 0.62 -12.46
CA ASP A 75 -16.92 1.16 -11.67
C ASP A 75 -17.15 2.66 -11.88
N GLY A 76 -16.33 3.30 -12.73
CA GLY A 76 -16.35 4.73 -13.02
C GLY A 76 -15.50 5.57 -12.08
N LYS A 77 -14.73 4.95 -11.20
CA LYS A 77 -13.81 5.63 -10.31
C LYS A 77 -12.37 5.12 -10.53
N VAL A 78 -11.42 6.01 -10.42
CA VAL A 78 -10.02 5.64 -10.47
C VAL A 78 -9.66 4.90 -9.18
N ASP A 79 -9.07 3.71 -9.31
CA ASP A 79 -8.63 2.88 -8.19
C ASP A 79 -7.11 2.72 -8.10
N ARG A 80 -6.36 3.09 -9.17
CA ARG A 80 -4.92 2.96 -9.25
C ARG A 80 -4.27 4.18 -9.89
N TRP A 81 -3.14 4.62 -9.33
CA TRP A 81 -2.28 5.69 -9.86
C TRP A 81 -0.85 5.20 -9.97
N GLU A 82 -0.19 5.47 -11.09
CA GLU A 82 1.24 5.24 -11.25
C GLU A 82 1.94 6.59 -11.44
N TYR A 83 2.99 6.81 -10.67
CA TYR A 83 3.82 8.01 -10.73
C TYR A 83 5.18 7.65 -11.27
N TYR A 84 5.69 8.45 -12.21
CA TYR A 84 6.93 8.16 -12.90
C TYR A 84 8.01 9.18 -12.57
N ASP A 85 9.26 8.73 -12.52
CA ASP A 85 10.44 9.57 -12.38
C ASP A 85 10.83 10.23 -13.72
N ALA A 86 11.95 10.99 -13.72
CA ALA A 86 12.45 11.66 -14.91
C ALA A 86 12.94 10.68 -16.00
N ALA A 87 13.26 9.44 -15.64
CA ALA A 87 13.64 8.38 -16.57
C ALA A 87 12.43 7.58 -17.10
N GLY A 88 11.22 7.88 -16.63
CA GLY A 88 10.00 7.17 -16.97
C GLY A 88 9.81 5.84 -16.23
N GLN A 89 10.58 5.62 -15.15
CA GLN A 89 10.42 4.46 -14.31
C GLN A 89 9.37 4.74 -13.22
N THR A 90 8.63 3.70 -12.82
CA THR A 90 7.63 3.82 -11.77
C THR A 90 8.30 4.15 -10.44
N LEU A 91 7.97 5.33 -9.89
CA LEU A 91 8.46 5.82 -8.61
C LEU A 91 7.63 5.27 -7.45
N LYS A 92 6.33 5.31 -7.60
CA LYS A 92 5.36 4.77 -6.63
C LYS A 92 4.03 4.47 -7.29
N VAL A 93 3.23 3.64 -6.65
CA VAL A 93 1.88 3.27 -7.07
C VAL A 93 0.90 3.63 -5.97
N GLY A 94 -0.10 4.46 -6.28
CA GLY A 94 -1.22 4.78 -5.39
C GLY A 94 -2.39 3.82 -5.60
N PHE A 95 -3.16 3.57 -4.54
CA PHE A 95 -4.36 2.75 -4.55
C PHE A 95 -5.49 3.42 -3.79
N SER A 96 -6.73 3.24 -4.25
CA SER A 96 -7.94 3.57 -3.52
C SER A 96 -8.44 2.32 -2.79
N ARG A 97 -8.02 2.13 -1.55
CA ARG A 97 -8.44 0.99 -0.73
C ARG A 97 -9.91 1.10 -0.29
N LYS A 98 -10.41 2.33 -0.23
CA LYS A 98 -11.80 2.65 0.10
C LYS A 98 -12.75 2.60 -1.09
N GLY A 99 -12.23 2.53 -2.33
CA GLY A 99 -13.03 2.55 -3.55
C GLY A 99 -13.79 3.88 -3.76
N ASP A 100 -13.25 4.99 -3.22
CA ASP A 100 -13.89 6.31 -3.32
C ASP A 100 -13.33 7.18 -4.46
N GLY A 101 -12.38 6.65 -5.25
CA GLY A 101 -11.75 7.35 -6.36
C GLY A 101 -10.60 8.26 -5.93
N LYS A 102 -10.10 8.12 -4.69
CA LYS A 102 -8.94 8.85 -4.17
C LYS A 102 -7.90 7.88 -3.62
N PRO A 103 -6.60 8.13 -3.83
CA PRO A 103 -5.57 7.28 -3.27
C PRO A 103 -5.51 7.47 -1.73
N ASP A 104 -5.47 6.35 -1.02
CA ASP A 104 -5.30 6.29 0.43
C ASP A 104 -4.17 5.33 0.85
N ALA A 105 -3.48 4.74 -0.12
CA ALA A 105 -2.27 3.95 0.09
C ALA A 105 -1.29 4.15 -1.07
N TRP A 106 0.02 4.10 -0.78
CA TRP A 106 1.09 4.28 -1.76
C TRP A 106 2.18 3.24 -1.56
N ALA A 107 2.38 2.38 -2.56
CA ALA A 107 3.46 1.40 -2.58
C ALA A 107 4.72 1.99 -3.24
N PHE A 108 5.86 1.75 -2.63
CA PHE A 108 7.18 2.13 -3.11
C PHE A 108 7.99 0.88 -3.44
N ALA A 109 8.71 0.92 -4.56
CA ALA A 109 9.53 -0.19 -5.01
C ALA A 109 10.93 -0.13 -4.40
N ALA A 110 11.48 -1.28 -4.03
CA ALA A 110 12.90 -1.46 -3.78
C ALA A 110 13.68 -1.47 -5.11
N SER A 111 15.01 -1.39 -5.03
CA SER A 111 15.89 -1.38 -6.20
C SER A 111 15.84 -2.64 -7.06
N ASP A 112 15.36 -3.75 -6.51
CA ASP A 112 15.16 -5.03 -7.21
C ASP A 112 13.76 -5.16 -7.85
N GLY A 113 12.91 -4.11 -7.74
CA GLY A 113 11.56 -4.07 -8.28
C GLY A 113 10.50 -4.74 -7.40
N THR A 114 10.87 -5.25 -6.23
CA THR A 114 9.91 -5.73 -5.22
C THR A 114 9.33 -4.54 -4.45
N VAL A 115 8.25 -4.76 -3.67
CA VAL A 115 7.74 -3.73 -2.76
C VAL A 115 8.69 -3.60 -1.57
N ASP A 116 9.13 -2.37 -1.31
CA ASP A 116 9.89 -1.99 -0.11
C ASP A 116 8.93 -1.69 1.04
N HIS A 117 8.05 -0.74 0.84
CA HIS A 117 7.03 -0.38 1.83
C HIS A 117 5.75 0.15 1.19
N VAL A 118 4.69 0.15 1.99
CA VAL A 118 3.40 0.77 1.66
C VAL A 118 3.06 1.77 2.76
N ASP A 119 2.90 3.02 2.37
CA ASP A 119 2.36 4.08 3.20
C ASP A 119 0.84 4.10 3.08
N VAL A 120 0.14 4.24 4.19
CA VAL A 120 -1.33 4.26 4.26
C VAL A 120 -1.77 5.48 5.04
N SER A 121 -2.81 6.14 4.54
CA SER A 121 -3.47 7.26 5.19
C SER A 121 -4.94 6.95 5.43
N SER A 122 -5.37 6.95 6.67
CA SER A 122 -6.80 6.76 7.02
C SER A 122 -7.69 7.89 6.51
N ILE A 123 -7.11 9.08 6.29
CA ILE A 123 -7.82 10.26 5.76
C ILE A 123 -7.63 10.48 4.26
N GLY A 124 -6.77 9.69 3.58
CA GLY A 124 -6.49 9.82 2.15
C GLY A 124 -5.60 11.02 1.80
N ASP A 125 -4.75 11.46 2.72
CA ASP A 125 -3.75 12.51 2.49
C ASP A 125 -2.34 11.92 2.58
N GLU A 126 -1.60 11.95 1.47
CA GLU A 126 -0.23 11.43 1.38
C GLU A 126 0.76 12.11 2.37
N LYS A 127 0.42 13.29 2.87
CA LYS A 127 1.24 14.00 3.87
C LYS A 127 0.95 13.52 5.30
N THR A 128 -0.12 12.79 5.51
CA THR A 128 -0.56 12.29 6.81
C THR A 128 -0.63 10.78 6.75
N ILE A 129 0.55 10.15 6.91
CA ILE A 129 0.68 8.70 6.94
C ILE A 129 0.53 8.24 8.37
N ASP A 130 -0.49 7.42 8.61
CA ASP A 130 -0.78 6.85 9.93
C ASP A 130 -0.41 5.37 10.06
N ARG A 131 -0.08 4.69 8.92
CA ARG A 131 0.39 3.32 8.93
C ARG A 131 1.44 3.10 7.84
N ARG A 132 2.52 2.40 8.17
CA ARG A 132 3.56 1.98 7.23
C ARG A 132 3.80 0.49 7.33
N GLU A 133 3.71 -0.19 6.21
CA GLU A 133 3.92 -1.64 6.05
C GLU A 133 5.24 -1.87 5.31
N PHE A 134 6.19 -2.58 5.92
CA PHE A 134 7.50 -2.90 5.33
C PHE A 134 7.54 -4.33 4.87
N TYR A 135 8.13 -4.55 3.71
CA TYR A 135 8.18 -5.85 3.06
C TYR A 135 9.64 -6.32 2.90
N THR A 136 9.85 -7.63 2.98
CA THR A 136 11.13 -8.28 2.72
C THR A 136 10.85 -9.55 1.91
N GLY A 137 11.49 -9.66 0.72
CA GLY A 137 11.25 -10.80 -0.17
C GLY A 137 9.78 -10.96 -0.57
N GLY A 138 9.04 -9.85 -0.72
CA GLY A 138 7.62 -9.85 -1.08
C GLY A 138 6.66 -10.25 0.04
N GLN A 139 7.15 -10.42 1.26
CA GLN A 139 6.34 -10.75 2.44
C GLN A 139 6.35 -9.60 3.43
N LEU A 140 5.20 -9.35 4.08
CA LEU A 140 5.10 -8.37 5.16
C LEU A 140 6.04 -8.79 6.30
N ALA A 141 6.93 -7.88 6.68
CA ALA A 141 7.94 -8.10 7.71
C ALA A 141 7.69 -7.27 8.98
N ARG A 142 7.21 -6.03 8.81
CA ARG A 142 7.00 -5.11 9.93
C ARG A 142 5.91 -4.10 9.59
N VAL A 143 5.19 -3.66 10.61
CA VAL A 143 4.24 -2.54 10.54
C VAL A 143 4.55 -1.54 11.63
N GLU A 144 4.41 -0.27 11.31
CA GLU A 144 4.40 0.86 12.23
C GLU A 144 3.09 1.63 12.04
N GLU A 145 2.41 1.96 13.15
CA GLU A 145 1.10 2.61 13.08
C GLU A 145 0.95 3.66 14.19
N ASP A 146 0.42 4.82 13.80
CA ASP A 146 -0.07 5.87 14.68
C ASP A 146 -1.59 5.71 14.79
N THR A 147 -2.06 5.09 15.87
CA THR A 147 -3.49 4.78 16.04
C THR A 147 -4.30 5.89 16.70
N ASN A 148 -3.62 6.87 17.29
CA ASN A 148 -4.22 8.01 17.99
C ASN A 148 -4.12 9.34 17.21
N ALA A 149 -3.44 9.33 16.03
CA ALA A 149 -3.26 10.46 15.14
C ALA A 149 -2.53 11.66 15.78
N ASP A 150 -1.58 11.40 16.69
CA ASP A 150 -0.74 12.45 17.31
C ASP A 150 0.57 12.72 16.54
N GLY A 151 0.80 11.98 15.44
CA GLY A 151 1.99 12.08 14.60
C GLY A 151 3.14 11.20 15.06
N ARG A 152 2.92 10.31 16.04
CA ARG A 152 3.91 9.38 16.55
C ARG A 152 3.41 7.95 16.43
N VAL A 153 4.31 7.06 16.03
CA VAL A 153 4.02 5.62 16.02
C VAL A 153 3.83 5.14 17.44
N ASN A 154 2.70 4.48 17.71
CA ASN A 154 2.38 3.89 19.01
C ASN A 154 2.05 2.40 18.94
N VAL A 155 2.05 1.79 17.74
CA VAL A 155 1.91 0.35 17.56
C VAL A 155 2.97 -0.16 16.58
N TRP A 156 3.64 -1.26 16.95
CA TRP A 156 4.59 -1.96 16.09
C TRP A 156 4.19 -3.43 15.98
N GLU A 157 4.22 -3.97 14.78
CA GLU A 157 3.99 -5.38 14.51
C GLU A 157 5.22 -5.97 13.80
N VAL A 158 5.59 -7.19 14.16
CA VAL A 158 6.68 -7.94 13.54
C VAL A 158 6.12 -9.25 12.99
N TYR A 159 6.51 -9.54 11.75
CA TYR A 159 6.08 -10.72 11.02
C TYR A 159 7.28 -11.58 10.62
N GLU A 160 7.10 -12.88 10.58
CA GLU A 160 8.06 -13.84 10.04
C GLU A 160 7.32 -14.73 9.04
N GLY A 161 7.82 -14.78 7.80
CA GLY A 161 7.12 -15.49 6.73
C GLY A 161 5.69 -15.02 6.47
N GLY A 162 5.40 -13.72 6.70
CA GLY A 162 4.05 -13.16 6.60
C GLY A 162 3.11 -13.50 7.76
N VAL A 163 3.62 -14.18 8.81
CA VAL A 163 2.84 -14.55 10.01
C VAL A 163 3.21 -13.63 11.16
N LEU A 164 2.21 -13.01 11.80
CA LEU A 164 2.39 -12.13 12.95
C LEU A 164 3.06 -12.88 14.12
N GLN A 165 4.17 -12.34 14.60
CA GLN A 165 4.94 -12.86 15.75
C GLN A 165 4.74 -12.02 17.00
N THR A 166 4.81 -10.70 16.87
CA THR A 166 4.63 -9.78 18.00
C THR A 166 3.86 -8.55 17.62
N THR A 167 3.09 -8.02 18.58
CA THR A 167 2.55 -6.66 18.54
C THR A 167 3.02 -5.93 19.80
N MET A 168 3.54 -4.71 19.65
CA MET A 168 3.98 -3.85 20.75
C MET A 168 3.15 -2.57 20.76
N PHE A 169 2.93 -2.02 21.95
CA PHE A 169 2.12 -0.83 22.17
C PHE A 169 2.88 0.13 23.09
N ASP A 170 2.96 1.38 22.68
CA ASP A 170 3.28 2.54 23.49
C ASP A 170 1.95 3.14 23.96
N GLU A 171 1.64 2.99 25.25
CA GLU A 171 0.35 3.39 25.81
C GLU A 171 0.42 4.77 26.47
N ASP A 172 1.63 5.22 26.86
CA ASP A 172 1.84 6.51 27.52
C ASP A 172 2.46 7.59 26.62
N GLY A 173 2.87 7.24 25.38
CA GLY A 173 3.37 8.15 24.36
C GLY A 173 4.84 8.57 24.56
N ASP A 174 5.63 7.79 25.33
CA ASP A 174 7.05 8.08 25.57
C ASP A 174 7.98 7.59 24.46
N GLY A 175 7.44 6.85 23.46
CA GLY A 175 8.15 6.28 22.32
C GLY A 175 8.73 4.88 22.60
N ARG A 176 8.35 4.26 23.73
CA ARG A 176 8.77 2.90 24.11
C ARG A 176 7.56 2.00 24.30
N ALA A 177 7.76 0.70 24.11
CA ALA A 177 6.67 -0.24 24.29
C ALA A 177 6.39 -0.52 25.78
N ASP A 178 5.17 -0.24 26.23
CA ASP A 178 4.64 -0.59 27.56
C ASP A 178 4.12 -2.01 27.62
N ARG A 179 3.71 -2.55 26.46
CA ARG A 179 3.12 -3.87 26.36
C ARG A 179 3.59 -4.58 25.10
N ARG A 180 3.83 -5.88 25.21
CA ARG A 180 4.12 -6.77 24.09
C ARG A 180 3.22 -7.99 24.13
N LEU A 181 2.63 -8.31 23.00
CA LEU A 181 1.90 -9.55 22.73
C LEU A 181 2.78 -10.45 21.86
N THR A 182 2.91 -11.72 22.20
CA THR A 182 3.63 -12.71 21.40
C THR A 182 2.68 -13.79 20.92
N TYR A 183 2.79 -14.13 19.63
CA TYR A 183 1.95 -15.10 18.94
C TYR A 183 2.77 -16.31 18.50
N ARG A 184 2.14 -17.48 18.44
CA ARG A 184 2.69 -18.70 17.82
C ARG A 184 1.58 -19.38 17.01
N GLY A 185 1.84 -19.63 15.71
CA GLY A 185 0.82 -20.22 14.85
C GLY A 185 -0.49 -19.43 14.78
N GLY A 186 -0.42 -18.09 14.91
CA GLY A 186 -1.59 -17.21 14.93
C GLY A 186 -2.31 -17.10 16.28
N ALA A 187 -1.93 -17.89 17.29
CA ALA A 187 -2.50 -17.82 18.64
C ALA A 187 -1.67 -16.94 19.57
N LEU A 188 -2.32 -16.07 20.36
CA LEU A 188 -1.66 -15.32 21.44
C LEU A 188 -1.21 -16.28 22.54
N VAL A 189 0.08 -16.27 22.86
CA VAL A 189 0.68 -17.18 23.86
C VAL A 189 1.30 -16.46 25.06
N LEU A 190 1.67 -15.18 24.92
CA LEU A 190 2.31 -14.43 26.00
C LEU A 190 1.94 -12.96 25.92
N ILE A 191 1.65 -12.38 27.07
CA ILE A 191 1.48 -10.94 27.27
C ILE A 191 2.55 -10.48 28.25
N GLU A 192 3.32 -9.47 27.86
CA GLU A 192 4.32 -8.82 28.68
C GLU A 192 3.96 -7.35 28.86
N SER A 193 4.16 -6.80 30.05
CA SER A 193 3.83 -5.41 30.37
C SER A 193 4.68 -4.87 31.51
N THR A 194 4.50 -3.58 31.79
CA THR A 194 5.17 -2.86 32.88
C THR A 194 6.70 -2.92 32.71
N PRO A 195 7.26 -2.20 31.72
CA PRO A 195 8.71 -2.17 31.54
C PRO A 195 9.37 -1.44 32.72
N ASP A 196 10.58 -1.85 33.06
CA ASP A 196 11.45 -1.13 33.98
C ASP A 196 12.17 0.02 33.25
N ALA A 197 12.99 0.78 33.97
CA ALA A 197 13.74 1.90 33.39
C ALA A 197 14.72 1.50 32.26
N ALA A 198 15.09 0.21 32.18
CA ALA A 198 15.91 -0.36 31.10
C ALA A 198 15.07 -0.90 29.94
N GLY A 199 13.73 -0.85 30.03
CA GLY A 199 12.80 -1.36 29.00
C GLY A 199 12.54 -2.87 29.11
N ALA A 200 12.97 -3.53 30.19
CA ALA A 200 12.68 -4.95 30.40
C ALA A 200 11.31 -5.14 31.04
N PHE A 201 10.43 -5.95 30.42
CA PHE A 201 9.09 -6.22 30.95
C PHE A 201 9.15 -7.02 32.23
N THR A 202 8.53 -6.50 33.29
CA THR A 202 8.52 -7.09 34.63
C THR A 202 7.31 -7.98 34.91
N ARG A 203 6.21 -7.78 34.18
CA ARG A 203 4.99 -8.58 34.30
C ARG A 203 4.81 -9.47 33.07
N ARG A 204 4.51 -10.75 33.29
CA ARG A 204 4.29 -11.75 32.24
C ARG A 204 3.05 -12.59 32.52
N VAL A 205 2.22 -12.79 31.48
CA VAL A 205 1.03 -13.65 31.54
C VAL A 205 1.10 -14.63 30.38
N VAL A 206 1.18 -15.91 30.66
CA VAL A 206 1.08 -16.97 29.65
C VAL A 206 -0.39 -17.25 29.39
N VAL A 207 -0.77 -17.18 28.12
CA VAL A 207 -2.12 -17.48 27.65
C VAL A 207 -2.19 -18.95 27.27
N LYS A 208 -3.16 -19.65 27.83
CA LYS A 208 -3.40 -21.11 27.63
C LYS A 208 -4.51 -21.34 26.61
#